data_d2c0d810c843e148e980bbd0894ace0f
#
_entry.id   d2c0d810c843e148e980bbd0894ace0f
#
_cell.length_a   1.000
_cell.length_b   1.000
_cell.length_c   1.000
_cell.angle_alpha   90.00
_cell.angle_beta   90.00
_cell.angle_gamma   90.00
#
_symmetry.space_group_name_H-M   'P 1'
#
loop_
_entity.id
_entity.type
_entity.pdbx_description
1 polymer ?
#
loop_
_entity_poly.entity_id
_entity_poly.type
_entity_poly.pdbx_seq_one_letter_code
_entity_poly.pdbx_strand_id
1 'polypeptide(L)'
;VDRPLRTVGVTTSGTVRDDGRVFAPNLGWDGVDIGDQLREQFAVPVEVSSISSAIVGSEMQSTASLDIPSVMALFADDSIACAISRPDGVEPIEVEQGELTTQGLINAIGVQGIRTLKDAVTDSREETRYALDRRARGLGSLVARLCSNHSPATVVVAGSAFIDDRLASVPFARAVRSEAQCDPELRLIPTHREVVRDIARAVALDRVLREPLKVAGR
;
A
#
# COMPACT_ATOMS: atom_id res chain seq x y z
N VAL A 1 20.34 23.37 16.88
CA VAL A 1 21.09 22.17 17.27
C VAL A 1 20.94 21.18 16.11
N ASP A 2 22.03 20.96 15.35
CA ASP A 2 22.10 19.94 14.32
C ASP A 2 21.91 18.56 14.96
N ARG A 3 20.75 17.95 14.70
CA ARG A 3 20.51 16.58 15.12
C ARG A 3 21.03 15.65 14.03
N PRO A 4 21.99 14.75 14.33
CA PRO A 4 22.50 13.86 13.32
C PRO A 4 21.40 12.91 12.82
N LEU A 5 21.40 12.62 11.51
CA LEU A 5 20.57 11.58 10.92
C LEU A 5 20.94 10.23 11.56
N ARG A 6 19.93 9.45 11.97
CA ARG A 6 20.15 8.17 12.66
C ARG A 6 19.73 6.96 11.82
N THR A 7 18.67 7.13 11.03
CA THR A 7 18.15 6.08 10.15
C THR A 7 17.31 6.71 9.04
N VAL A 8 17.13 5.99 7.96
CA VAL A 8 16.27 6.37 6.82
C VAL A 8 15.25 5.28 6.58
N GLY A 9 13.98 5.66 6.44
CA GLY A 9 12.90 4.77 6.00
C GLY A 9 12.51 5.08 4.56
N VAL A 10 12.35 4.04 3.76
CA VAL A 10 11.95 4.14 2.35
C VAL A 10 10.74 3.27 2.11
N THR A 11 9.74 3.82 1.42
CA THR A 11 8.59 3.06 0.95
C THR A 11 8.58 3.01 -0.57
N THR A 12 8.23 1.85 -1.12
CA THR A 12 8.11 1.62 -2.56
C THR A 12 6.76 1.01 -2.92
N SER A 13 6.26 1.28 -4.11
CA SER A 13 5.06 0.65 -4.66
C SER A 13 5.30 -0.81 -5.09
N GLY A 14 6.57 -1.26 -5.11
CA GLY A 14 6.95 -2.62 -5.46
C GLY A 14 6.88 -3.59 -4.28
N THR A 15 7.13 -4.86 -4.59
CA THR A 15 7.34 -5.90 -3.59
C THR A 15 8.76 -5.83 -3.06
N VAL A 16 8.93 -5.86 -1.75
CA VAL A 16 10.23 -5.97 -1.08
C VAL A 16 10.34 -7.38 -0.53
N ARG A 17 11.39 -8.11 -0.93
CA ARG A 17 11.66 -9.46 -0.43
C ARG A 17 12.47 -9.42 0.87
N ASP A 18 12.56 -10.55 1.55
CA ASP A 18 13.28 -10.71 2.82
C ASP A 18 14.77 -10.34 2.71
N ASP A 19 15.36 -10.47 1.53
CA ASP A 19 16.74 -10.07 1.23
C ASP A 19 16.88 -8.54 0.97
N GLY A 20 15.80 -7.76 1.09
CA GLY A 20 15.77 -6.32 0.86
C GLY A 20 15.68 -5.90 -0.60
N ARG A 21 15.65 -6.83 -1.55
CA ARG A 21 15.53 -6.53 -2.98
C ARG A 21 14.12 -6.11 -3.35
N VAL A 22 14.06 -5.09 -4.22
CA VAL A 22 12.81 -4.48 -4.68
C VAL A 22 12.46 -4.94 -6.10
N PHE A 23 11.23 -5.40 -6.26
CA PHE A 23 10.63 -5.78 -7.54
C PHE A 23 9.48 -4.83 -7.82
N ALA A 24 9.68 -3.91 -8.76
CA ALA A 24 8.70 -2.90 -9.15
C ALA A 24 8.66 -2.77 -10.68
N PRO A 25 7.90 -3.62 -11.39
CA PRO A 25 7.85 -3.64 -12.85
C PRO A 25 7.46 -2.29 -13.46
N ASN A 26 6.59 -1.53 -12.79
CA ASN A 26 6.19 -0.19 -13.18
C ASN A 26 7.34 0.84 -13.15
N LEU A 27 8.42 0.54 -12.41
CA LEU A 27 9.65 1.34 -12.36
C LEU A 27 10.78 0.71 -13.17
N GLY A 28 10.55 -0.43 -13.81
CA GLY A 28 11.59 -1.22 -14.48
C GLY A 28 12.58 -1.86 -13.50
N TRP A 29 12.22 -2.07 -12.24
CA TRP A 29 13.07 -2.67 -11.23
C TRP A 29 12.83 -4.16 -11.11
N ASP A 30 13.90 -4.93 -11.28
CA ASP A 30 13.91 -6.39 -11.13
C ASP A 30 15.02 -6.79 -10.16
N GLY A 31 14.66 -6.93 -8.89
CA GLY A 31 15.60 -7.30 -7.82
C GLY A 31 16.64 -6.22 -7.49
N VAL A 32 16.27 -4.95 -7.55
CA VAL A 32 17.16 -3.82 -7.26
C VAL A 32 17.36 -3.67 -5.75
N ASP A 33 18.63 -3.62 -5.30
CA ASP A 33 18.97 -3.29 -3.92
C ASP A 33 19.12 -1.77 -3.74
N ILE A 34 18.00 -1.09 -3.51
CA ILE A 34 18.01 0.35 -3.24
C ILE A 34 18.49 0.67 -1.83
N GLY A 35 18.36 -0.29 -0.90
CA GLY A 35 18.77 -0.14 0.48
C GLY A 35 20.29 0.03 0.60
N ASP A 36 21.07 -0.79 -0.09
CA ASP A 36 22.52 -0.69 -0.10
C ASP A 36 23.00 0.62 -0.73
N GLN A 37 22.46 0.98 -1.89
CA GLN A 37 22.81 2.25 -2.55
C GLN A 37 22.55 3.48 -1.67
N LEU A 38 21.43 3.47 -0.94
CA LEU A 38 21.10 4.58 -0.04
C LEU A 38 21.93 4.55 1.25
N ARG A 39 22.32 3.38 1.77
CA ARG A 39 23.23 3.25 2.91
C ARG A 39 24.62 3.83 2.61
N GLU A 40 25.12 3.59 1.41
CA GLU A 40 26.37 4.21 0.95
C GLU A 40 26.28 5.74 0.90
N GLN A 41 25.14 6.26 0.42
CA GLN A 41 24.95 7.69 0.29
C GLN A 41 24.72 8.41 1.62
N PHE A 42 23.92 7.84 2.52
CA PHE A 42 23.54 8.49 3.78
C PHE A 42 24.45 8.14 4.97
N ALA A 43 25.26 7.10 4.86
CA ALA A 43 26.11 6.57 5.92
C ALA A 43 25.38 6.23 7.24
N VAL A 44 24.10 5.84 7.12
CA VAL A 44 23.23 5.41 8.23
C VAL A 44 22.41 4.20 7.79
N PRO A 45 21.84 3.41 8.74
CA PRO A 45 20.92 2.33 8.39
C PRO A 45 19.75 2.82 7.54
N VAL A 46 19.42 2.05 6.51
CA VAL A 46 18.26 2.29 5.63
C VAL A 46 17.36 1.07 5.69
N GLU A 47 16.10 1.31 6.04
CA GLU A 47 15.05 0.29 6.05
C GLU A 47 14.12 0.53 4.85
N VAL A 48 13.90 -0.51 4.05
CA VAL A 48 13.05 -0.46 2.86
C VAL A 48 11.81 -1.32 3.08
N SER A 49 10.64 -0.81 2.77
CA SER A 49 9.39 -1.55 2.90
C SER A 49 8.48 -1.29 1.70
N SER A 50 7.61 -2.25 1.36
CA SER A 50 6.50 -1.98 0.47
C SER A 50 5.55 -0.98 1.12
N ILE A 51 4.86 -0.17 0.32
CA ILE A 51 3.92 0.83 0.86
C ILE A 51 2.78 0.17 1.65
N SER A 52 2.28 -0.98 1.22
CA SER A 52 1.23 -1.72 1.93
C SER A 52 1.71 -2.24 3.29
N SER A 53 2.90 -2.83 3.35
CA SER A 53 3.52 -3.27 4.61
C SER A 53 3.81 -2.10 5.54
N ALA A 54 4.26 -0.98 5.01
CA ALA A 54 4.52 0.23 5.76
C ALA A 54 3.24 0.84 6.36
N ILE A 55 2.11 0.82 5.63
CA ILE A 55 0.80 1.24 6.13
C ILE A 55 0.40 0.37 7.33
N VAL A 56 0.45 -0.96 7.18
CA VAL A 56 0.12 -1.89 8.29
C VAL A 56 1.02 -1.67 9.49
N GLY A 57 2.34 -1.54 9.28
CA GLY A 57 3.29 -1.27 10.36
C GLY A 57 3.02 0.04 11.09
N SER A 58 2.67 1.10 10.35
CA SER A 58 2.28 2.40 10.92
C SER A 58 1.02 2.31 11.78
N GLU A 59 0.02 1.55 11.34
CA GLU A 59 -1.22 1.31 12.09
C GLU A 59 -0.94 0.53 13.39
N MET A 60 -0.11 -0.50 13.31
CA MET A 60 0.29 -1.28 14.49
C MET A 60 1.04 -0.42 15.51
N GLN A 61 1.93 0.49 15.05
CA GLN A 61 2.68 1.39 15.93
C GLN A 61 1.80 2.48 16.56
N SER A 62 0.72 2.88 15.91
CA SER A 62 -0.19 3.91 16.42
C SER A 62 -1.19 3.39 17.45
N THR A 63 -1.35 2.07 17.55
CA THR A 63 -2.28 1.43 18.48
C THR A 63 -1.58 1.14 19.80
N ALA A 64 -1.98 1.85 20.87
CA ALA A 64 -1.40 1.69 22.21
C ALA A 64 -1.90 0.44 22.97
N SER A 65 -2.70 -0.41 22.36
CA SER A 65 -3.31 -1.61 22.97
C SER A 65 -2.41 -2.84 22.78
N LEU A 66 -2.37 -3.72 23.79
CA LEU A 66 -1.73 -5.04 23.70
C LEU A 66 -2.52 -5.99 22.77
N ASP A 67 -3.83 -5.80 22.65
CA ASP A 67 -4.68 -6.48 21.68
C ASP A 67 -4.82 -5.60 20.44
N ILE A 68 -3.84 -5.71 19.52
CA ILE A 68 -3.90 -5.00 18.24
C ILE A 68 -4.86 -5.77 17.33
N PRO A 69 -5.99 -5.17 16.92
CA PRO A 69 -6.89 -5.79 15.96
C PRO A 69 -6.13 -6.10 14.66
N SER A 70 -6.45 -7.21 14.03
CA SER A 70 -5.84 -7.56 12.74
C SER A 70 -6.13 -6.50 11.70
N VAL A 71 -5.08 -5.90 11.14
CA VAL A 71 -5.15 -4.84 10.13
C VAL A 71 -4.64 -5.37 8.81
N MET A 72 -5.40 -5.15 7.74
CA MET A 72 -4.98 -5.39 6.36
C MET A 72 -4.91 -4.06 5.62
N ALA A 73 -3.91 -3.87 4.75
CA ALA A 73 -3.83 -2.73 3.85
C ALA A 73 -4.00 -3.15 2.40
N LEU A 74 -4.78 -2.35 1.65
CA LEU A 74 -4.81 -2.32 0.19
C LEU A 74 -4.22 -1.00 -0.27
N PHE A 75 -3.17 -1.05 -1.08
CA PHE A 75 -2.67 0.09 -1.82
C PHE A 75 -2.93 -0.12 -3.31
N ALA A 76 -3.71 0.78 -3.93
CA ALA A 76 -4.11 0.69 -5.34
C ALA A 76 -3.70 1.97 -6.07
N ASP A 77 -2.69 1.84 -6.91
CA ASP A 77 -2.12 2.90 -7.74
C ASP A 77 -1.80 2.34 -9.14
N ASP A 78 -0.63 2.59 -9.68
CA ASP A 78 -0.13 1.93 -10.91
C ASP A 78 0.07 0.43 -10.70
N SER A 79 0.36 0.02 -9.48
CA SER A 79 0.38 -1.37 -9.02
C SER A 79 -0.58 -1.58 -7.86
N ILE A 80 -0.91 -2.85 -7.59
CA ILE A 80 -1.72 -3.25 -6.44
C ILE A 80 -0.81 -3.93 -5.42
N ALA A 81 -0.88 -3.51 -4.18
CA ALA A 81 -0.15 -4.13 -3.09
C ALA A 81 -1.06 -4.36 -1.88
N CYS A 82 -0.91 -5.51 -1.24
CA CYS A 82 -1.62 -5.87 -0.02
C CYS A 82 -0.63 -6.35 1.04
N ALA A 83 -0.97 -6.12 2.29
CA ALA A 83 -0.25 -6.66 3.44
C ALA A 83 -1.20 -6.82 4.63
N ILE A 84 -0.84 -7.67 5.58
CA ILE A 84 -1.63 -7.91 6.78
C ILE A 84 -0.75 -7.96 8.03
N SER A 85 -1.28 -7.51 9.16
CA SER A 85 -0.63 -7.67 10.46
C SER A 85 -0.70 -9.12 10.93
N ARG A 86 0.41 -9.59 11.52
CA ARG A 86 0.51 -10.90 12.19
C ARG A 86 1.09 -10.69 13.59
N PRO A 87 0.97 -11.67 14.49
CA PRO A 87 1.56 -11.56 15.84
C PRO A 87 3.07 -11.29 15.84
N ASP A 88 3.77 -11.77 14.82
CA ASP A 88 5.22 -11.67 14.65
C ASP A 88 5.67 -10.53 13.72
N GLY A 89 4.72 -9.80 13.11
CA GLY A 89 5.06 -8.67 12.24
C GLY A 89 4.04 -8.37 11.16
N VAL A 90 4.52 -7.97 10.00
CA VAL A 90 3.71 -7.65 8.82
C VAL A 90 4.04 -8.64 7.70
N GLU A 91 3.02 -9.27 7.17
CA GLU A 91 3.11 -10.21 6.06
C GLU A 91 2.61 -9.55 4.78
N PRO A 92 3.43 -9.43 3.72
CA PRO A 92 2.96 -9.01 2.40
C PRO A 92 2.09 -10.11 1.79
N ILE A 93 1.01 -9.73 1.11
CA ILE A 93 0.12 -10.64 0.41
C ILE A 93 0.34 -10.47 -1.09
N GLU A 94 0.72 -11.55 -1.76
CA GLU A 94 0.81 -11.55 -3.22
C GLU A 94 -0.59 -11.46 -3.85
N VAL A 95 -0.76 -10.53 -4.78
CA VAL A 95 -2.01 -10.31 -5.50
C VAL A 95 -1.75 -10.17 -6.99
N GLU A 96 -2.72 -10.66 -7.79
CA GLU A 96 -2.67 -10.48 -9.22
C GLU A 96 -2.81 -8.99 -9.59
N GLN A 97 -1.91 -8.54 -10.44
CA GLN A 97 -1.92 -7.15 -10.91
C GLN A 97 -3.00 -6.93 -11.98
N GLY A 98 -2.88 -7.54 -13.10
CA GLY A 98 -3.87 -7.63 -14.19
C GLY A 98 -4.67 -6.36 -14.48
N GLU A 99 -5.98 -6.54 -14.62
CA GLU A 99 -6.94 -5.49 -14.96
C GLU A 99 -7.14 -4.43 -13.86
N LEU A 100 -6.73 -4.73 -12.62
CA LEU A 100 -6.93 -3.82 -11.49
C LEU A 100 -5.87 -2.71 -11.41
N THR A 101 -4.77 -2.84 -12.14
CA THR A 101 -3.74 -1.78 -12.25
C THR A 101 -4.23 -0.59 -13.06
N THR A 102 -3.53 0.54 -12.97
CA THR A 102 -3.83 1.72 -13.83
C THR A 102 -3.66 1.37 -15.30
N GLN A 103 -2.62 0.62 -15.67
CA GLN A 103 -2.43 0.20 -17.06
C GLN A 103 -3.53 -0.76 -17.54
N GLY A 104 -3.97 -1.69 -16.69
CA GLY A 104 -5.10 -2.57 -16.98
C GLY A 104 -6.40 -1.80 -17.23
N LEU A 105 -6.67 -0.79 -16.40
CA LEU A 105 -7.81 0.13 -16.59
C LEU A 105 -7.71 0.87 -17.93
N ILE A 106 -6.56 1.49 -18.24
CA ILE A 106 -6.34 2.24 -19.49
C ILE A 106 -6.56 1.34 -20.71
N ASN A 107 -6.03 0.13 -20.66
CA ASN A 107 -6.23 -0.86 -21.73
C ASN A 107 -7.71 -1.25 -21.88
N ALA A 108 -8.44 -1.39 -20.78
CA ALA A 108 -9.87 -1.72 -20.79
C ALA A 108 -10.74 -0.57 -21.34
N ILE A 109 -10.35 0.69 -21.06
CA ILE A 109 -11.01 1.87 -21.65
C ILE A 109 -10.78 1.92 -23.16
N GLY A 110 -9.56 1.63 -23.62
CA GLY A 110 -9.24 1.52 -25.06
C GLY A 110 -9.39 2.82 -25.86
N VAL A 111 -9.49 3.97 -25.21
CA VAL A 111 -9.74 5.25 -25.84
C VAL A 111 -8.45 6.03 -26.04
N GLN A 112 -8.24 6.51 -27.27
CA GLN A 112 -7.10 7.34 -27.60
C GLN A 112 -7.14 8.67 -26.80
N GLY A 113 -6.00 9.01 -26.17
CA GLY A 113 -5.85 10.23 -25.38
C GLY A 113 -5.94 10.00 -23.87
N ILE A 114 -6.48 8.87 -23.38
CA ILE A 114 -6.41 8.49 -21.96
C ILE A 114 -5.14 7.69 -21.73
N ARG A 115 -4.21 8.25 -20.97
CA ARG A 115 -2.90 7.65 -20.67
C ARG A 115 -2.61 7.48 -19.18
N THR A 116 -3.37 8.20 -18.36
CA THR A 116 -3.22 8.21 -16.90
C THR A 116 -4.58 8.02 -16.23
N LEU A 117 -4.56 7.63 -14.95
CA LEU A 117 -5.78 7.58 -14.15
C LEU A 117 -6.48 8.95 -14.12
N LYS A 118 -5.72 10.04 -14.01
CA LYS A 118 -6.27 11.40 -14.00
C LYS A 118 -6.99 11.73 -15.29
N ASP A 119 -6.46 11.32 -16.46
CA ASP A 119 -7.16 11.50 -17.74
C ASP A 119 -8.49 10.75 -17.72
N ALA A 120 -8.51 9.52 -17.23
CA ALA A 120 -9.72 8.71 -17.14
C ALA A 120 -10.76 9.33 -16.19
N VAL A 121 -10.35 9.84 -15.04
CA VAL A 121 -11.27 10.46 -14.06
C VAL A 121 -11.86 11.76 -14.57
N THR A 122 -11.13 12.52 -15.38
CA THR A 122 -11.60 13.78 -15.97
C THR A 122 -12.40 13.61 -17.27
N ASP A 123 -12.40 12.41 -17.82
CA ASP A 123 -13.17 12.09 -19.02
C ASP A 123 -14.66 11.99 -18.72
N SER A 124 -15.49 12.65 -19.53
CA SER A 124 -16.93 12.72 -19.34
C SER A 124 -17.72 11.58 -19.99
N ARG A 125 -17.05 10.65 -20.67
CA ARG A 125 -17.72 9.52 -21.34
C ARG A 125 -18.25 8.51 -20.35
N GLU A 126 -19.44 7.99 -20.61
CA GLU A 126 -20.08 7.01 -19.75
C GLU A 126 -19.30 5.68 -19.71
N GLU A 127 -18.72 5.28 -20.84
CA GLU A 127 -17.90 4.07 -20.94
C GLU A 127 -16.66 4.15 -20.05
N THR A 128 -16.02 5.33 -19.96
CA THR A 128 -14.87 5.56 -19.10
C THR A 128 -15.27 5.45 -17.63
N ARG A 129 -16.39 6.07 -17.24
CA ARG A 129 -16.93 5.96 -15.89
C ARG A 129 -17.27 4.50 -15.55
N TYR A 130 -17.88 3.78 -16.48
CA TYR A 130 -18.18 2.35 -16.29
C TYR A 130 -16.92 1.52 -16.03
N ALA A 131 -15.83 1.78 -16.78
CA ALA A 131 -14.55 1.09 -16.59
C ALA A 131 -13.93 1.40 -15.21
N LEU A 132 -13.98 2.66 -14.76
CA LEU A 132 -13.54 3.07 -13.42
C LEU A 132 -14.36 2.38 -12.32
N ASP A 133 -15.67 2.32 -12.44
CA ASP A 133 -16.55 1.64 -11.49
C ASP A 133 -16.33 0.12 -11.48
N ARG A 134 -16.05 -0.47 -12.65
CA ARG A 134 -15.68 -1.89 -12.77
C ARG A 134 -14.37 -2.18 -12.05
N ARG A 135 -13.34 -1.34 -12.23
CA ARG A 135 -12.08 -1.45 -11.48
C ARG A 135 -12.32 -1.36 -9.98
N ALA A 136 -13.08 -0.38 -9.52
CA ALA A 136 -13.38 -0.20 -8.10
C ALA A 136 -14.11 -1.41 -7.50
N ARG A 137 -15.08 -1.97 -8.21
CA ARG A 137 -15.73 -3.24 -7.81
C ARG A 137 -14.74 -4.39 -7.75
N GLY A 138 -13.87 -4.54 -8.77
CA GLY A 138 -12.84 -5.59 -8.79
C GLY A 138 -11.86 -5.49 -7.61
N LEU A 139 -11.44 -4.27 -7.23
CA LEU A 139 -10.65 -4.04 -6.02
C LEU A 139 -11.42 -4.45 -4.76
N GLY A 140 -12.73 -4.16 -4.70
CA GLY A 140 -13.60 -4.59 -3.61
C GLY A 140 -13.72 -6.11 -3.52
N SER A 141 -13.93 -6.80 -4.64
CA SER A 141 -13.97 -8.27 -4.72
C SER A 141 -12.64 -8.91 -4.32
N LEU A 142 -11.50 -8.30 -4.69
CA LEU A 142 -10.19 -8.73 -4.22
C LEU A 142 -10.10 -8.65 -2.70
N VAL A 143 -10.47 -7.53 -2.11
CA VAL A 143 -10.48 -7.35 -0.64
C VAL A 143 -11.42 -8.34 0.02
N ALA A 144 -12.62 -8.57 -0.52
CA ALA A 144 -13.57 -9.52 0.03
C ALA A 144 -13.00 -10.95 0.09
N ARG A 145 -12.29 -11.40 -0.97
CA ARG A 145 -11.60 -12.70 -0.95
C ARG A 145 -10.51 -12.75 0.12
N LEU A 146 -9.70 -11.69 0.24
CA LEU A 146 -8.66 -11.61 1.25
C LEU A 146 -9.26 -11.59 2.67
N CYS A 147 -10.37 -10.89 2.88
CA CYS A 147 -11.10 -10.90 4.13
C CYS A 147 -11.59 -12.31 4.51
N SER A 148 -12.07 -13.07 3.53
CA SER A 148 -12.52 -14.46 3.77
C SER A 148 -11.37 -15.39 4.19
N ASN A 149 -10.15 -15.11 3.71
CA ASN A 149 -8.98 -15.93 4.03
C ASN A 149 -8.29 -15.50 5.34
N HIS A 150 -8.35 -14.22 5.69
CA HIS A 150 -7.53 -13.63 6.76
C HIS A 150 -8.33 -13.01 7.90
N SER A 151 -9.63 -12.76 7.72
CA SER A 151 -10.55 -12.17 8.71
C SER A 151 -9.99 -10.92 9.42
N PRO A 152 -9.52 -9.89 8.69
CA PRO A 152 -9.03 -8.67 9.31
C PRO A 152 -10.17 -7.92 10.02
N ALA A 153 -9.88 -7.30 11.15
CA ALA A 153 -10.82 -6.40 11.81
C ALA A 153 -10.94 -5.05 11.08
N THR A 154 -9.83 -4.57 10.53
CA THR A 154 -9.78 -3.31 9.77
C THR A 154 -9.09 -3.51 8.44
N VAL A 155 -9.65 -2.92 7.39
CA VAL A 155 -9.02 -2.80 6.06
C VAL A 155 -8.72 -1.32 5.79
N VAL A 156 -7.44 -0.99 5.72
CA VAL A 156 -6.96 0.34 5.36
C VAL A 156 -6.76 0.39 3.85
N VAL A 157 -7.41 1.34 3.21
CA VAL A 157 -7.41 1.51 1.75
C VAL A 157 -6.70 2.80 1.39
N ALA A 158 -5.76 2.73 0.46
CA ALA A 158 -4.94 3.86 0.03
C ALA A 158 -4.61 3.79 -1.47
N GLY A 159 -4.10 4.88 -2.02
CA GLY A 159 -3.63 4.98 -3.40
C GLY A 159 -4.51 5.86 -4.28
N SER A 160 -3.96 6.22 -5.45
CA SER A 160 -4.59 7.14 -6.41
C SER A 160 -5.96 6.65 -6.90
N ALA A 161 -6.18 5.32 -6.95
CA ALA A 161 -7.48 4.75 -7.31
C ALA A 161 -8.66 5.28 -6.49
N PHE A 162 -8.41 5.79 -5.28
CA PHE A 162 -9.45 6.31 -4.38
C PHE A 162 -9.31 7.82 -4.11
N ILE A 163 -8.11 8.38 -4.30
CA ILE A 163 -7.85 9.79 -4.07
C ILE A 163 -8.21 10.61 -5.28
N ASP A 164 -7.80 10.17 -6.46
CA ASP A 164 -8.09 10.84 -7.72
C ASP A 164 -9.53 10.54 -8.15
N ASP A 165 -10.00 9.29 -8.01
CA ASP A 165 -11.39 8.90 -8.25
C ASP A 165 -12.18 8.77 -6.94
N ARG A 166 -12.72 9.87 -6.44
CA ARG A 166 -13.54 9.89 -5.22
C ARG A 166 -14.83 9.05 -5.32
N LEU A 167 -15.30 8.77 -6.53
CA LEU A 167 -16.50 7.96 -6.74
C LEU A 167 -16.21 6.46 -6.58
N ALA A 168 -14.94 6.04 -6.67
CA ALA A 168 -14.53 4.64 -6.54
C ALA A 168 -14.87 4.02 -5.17
N SER A 169 -14.92 4.83 -4.11
CA SER A 169 -15.19 4.33 -2.75
C SER A 169 -16.54 3.63 -2.61
N VAL A 170 -17.57 4.08 -3.33
CA VAL A 170 -18.92 3.52 -3.22
C VAL A 170 -19.02 2.12 -3.85
N PRO A 171 -18.66 1.92 -5.14
CA PRO A 171 -18.70 0.58 -5.75
C PRO A 171 -17.70 -0.38 -5.06
N PHE A 172 -16.55 0.10 -4.59
CA PHE A 172 -15.60 -0.68 -3.80
C PHE A 172 -16.23 -1.20 -2.49
N ALA A 173 -16.72 -0.30 -1.63
CA ALA A 173 -17.27 -0.68 -0.34
C ALA A 173 -18.52 -1.58 -0.48
N ARG A 174 -19.33 -1.37 -1.53
CA ARG A 174 -20.46 -2.24 -1.84
C ARG A 174 -20.02 -3.65 -2.16
N ALA A 175 -18.98 -3.82 -3.00
CA ALA A 175 -18.45 -5.14 -3.35
C ALA A 175 -17.89 -5.84 -2.11
N VAL A 176 -17.10 -5.15 -1.28
CA VAL A 176 -16.59 -5.73 -0.02
C VAL A 176 -17.75 -6.23 0.85
N ARG A 177 -18.74 -5.38 1.13
CA ARG A 177 -19.87 -5.74 2.02
C ARG A 177 -20.77 -6.85 1.47
N SER A 178 -20.88 -6.99 0.13
CA SER A 178 -21.72 -8.01 -0.49
C SER A 178 -21.03 -9.37 -0.63
N GLU A 179 -19.70 -9.41 -0.65
CA GLU A 179 -18.93 -10.61 -1.02
C GLU A 179 -18.06 -11.14 0.13
N ALA A 180 -17.67 -10.29 1.11
CA ALA A 180 -16.86 -10.73 2.23
C ALA A 180 -17.67 -11.56 3.22
N GLN A 181 -17.04 -12.58 3.83
CA GLN A 181 -17.63 -13.41 4.88
C GLN A 181 -17.47 -12.79 6.29
N CYS A 182 -16.70 -11.71 6.41
CA CYS A 182 -16.55 -10.91 7.63
C CYS A 182 -16.95 -9.45 7.34
N ASP A 183 -17.15 -8.65 8.37
CA ASP A 183 -17.53 -7.24 8.27
C ASP A 183 -16.39 -6.35 8.80
N PRO A 184 -15.30 -6.15 8.02
CA PRO A 184 -14.19 -5.33 8.46
C PRO A 184 -14.55 -3.86 8.46
N GLU A 185 -13.98 -3.10 9.39
CA GLU A 185 -13.96 -1.65 9.28
C GLU A 185 -13.19 -1.23 8.03
N LEU A 186 -13.83 -0.50 7.12
CA LEU A 186 -13.17 0.05 5.93
C LEU A 186 -12.72 1.48 6.22
N ARG A 187 -11.42 1.73 6.17
CA ARG A 187 -10.83 3.03 6.42
C ARG A 187 -10.00 3.49 5.22
N LEU A 188 -10.42 4.60 4.61
CA LEU A 188 -9.67 5.24 3.54
C LEU A 188 -8.70 6.27 4.13
N ILE A 189 -7.43 6.15 3.79
CA ILE A 189 -6.42 7.15 4.16
C ILE A 189 -5.99 7.96 2.92
N PRO A 190 -5.90 9.28 3.05
CA PRO A 190 -5.37 10.11 1.98
C PRO A 190 -3.85 9.90 1.89
N THR A 191 -3.34 9.54 0.71
CA THR A 191 -1.90 9.43 0.46
C THR A 191 -1.30 10.76 0.00
N HIS A 192 -1.57 11.83 0.74
CA HIS A 192 -0.88 13.08 0.51
C HIS A 192 0.52 13.07 1.18
N ARG A 193 1.36 14.01 0.78
CA ARG A 193 2.79 14.03 1.09
C ARG A 193 3.13 13.84 2.58
N GLU A 194 2.32 14.40 3.47
CA GLU A 194 2.55 14.29 4.93
C GLU A 194 2.29 12.87 5.44
N VAL A 195 1.20 12.24 5.02
CA VAL A 195 0.86 10.86 5.40
C VAL A 195 1.91 9.89 4.89
N VAL A 196 2.35 10.03 3.64
CA VAL A 196 3.43 9.19 3.09
C VAL A 196 4.73 9.36 3.86
N ARG A 197 5.06 10.59 4.27
CA ARG A 197 6.22 10.85 5.11
C ARG A 197 6.12 10.21 6.48
N ASP A 198 4.95 10.24 7.11
CA ASP A 198 4.74 9.63 8.42
C ASP A 198 4.79 8.09 8.34
N ILE A 199 4.26 7.50 7.27
CA ILE A 199 4.40 6.08 6.98
C ILE A 199 5.88 5.69 6.80
N ALA A 200 6.64 6.44 6.00
CA ALA A 200 8.08 6.20 5.82
C ALA A 200 8.88 6.38 7.12
N ARG A 201 8.45 7.32 7.98
CA ARG A 201 9.03 7.49 9.32
C ARG A 201 8.77 6.28 10.22
N ALA A 202 7.58 5.69 10.15
CA ALA A 202 7.26 4.46 10.88
C ALA A 202 8.19 3.31 10.43
N VAL A 203 8.49 3.18 9.14
CA VAL A 203 9.47 2.22 8.61
C VAL A 203 10.86 2.47 9.21
N ALA A 204 11.33 3.73 9.23
CA ALA A 204 12.63 4.08 9.80
C ALA A 204 12.75 3.74 11.29
N LEU A 205 11.65 3.81 12.03
CA LEU A 205 11.61 3.57 13.48
C LEU A 205 11.34 2.10 13.84
N ASP A 206 10.86 1.28 12.91
CA ASP A 206 10.41 -0.08 13.20
C ASP A 206 11.47 -0.91 13.95
N ARG A 207 12.71 -0.92 13.46
CA ARG A 207 13.81 -1.63 14.11
C ARG A 207 14.13 -1.09 15.51
N VAL A 208 14.06 0.22 15.69
CA VAL A 208 14.32 0.85 16.99
C VAL A 208 13.27 0.45 18.00
N LEU A 209 12.01 0.34 17.58
CA LEU A 209 10.89 0.00 18.43
C LEU A 209 10.86 -1.51 18.77
N ARG A 210 11.20 -2.36 17.81
CA ARG A 210 11.23 -3.82 18.04
C ARG A 210 12.44 -4.30 18.81
N GLU A 211 13.60 -3.69 18.57
CA GLU A 211 14.88 -4.14 19.12
C GLU A 211 15.69 -2.99 19.74
N PRO A 212 15.13 -2.24 20.72
CA PRO A 212 15.76 -1.03 21.24
C PRO A 212 17.15 -1.27 21.83
N LEU A 213 17.36 -2.41 22.49
CA LEU A 213 18.65 -2.75 23.10
C LEU A 213 19.74 -3.05 22.06
N LYS A 214 19.41 -3.62 20.90
CA LYS A 214 20.38 -3.85 19.83
C LYS A 214 20.80 -2.56 19.13
N VAL A 215 19.94 -1.55 19.14
CA VAL A 215 20.24 -0.23 18.53
C VAL A 215 21.01 0.67 19.48
N ALA A 216 20.76 0.59 20.80
CA ALA A 216 21.44 1.40 21.80
C ALA A 216 22.90 0.96 22.09
N GLY A 217 23.28 -0.26 21.74
CA GLY A 217 24.61 -0.83 21.97
C GLY A 217 25.62 -0.64 20.82
N ARG A 218 25.32 0.24 19.85
CA ARG A 218 26.20 0.58 18.74
C ARG A 218 26.68 2.02 18.79
#